data_f01f638ed4dda254478e6c47df66da74
#
_entry.id   f01f638ed4dda254478e6c47df66da74
#
_cell.length_a   1.000
_cell.length_b   1.000
_cell.length_c   1.000
_cell.angle_alpha   90.00
_cell.angle_beta   90.00
_cell.angle_gamma   90.00
#
_symmetry.space_group_name_H-M   'P 1'
#
loop_
_entity.id
_entity.type
_entity.pdbx_description
1 polymer ?
#
loop_
_entity_poly.entity_id
_entity_poly.type
_entity_poly.pdbx_seq_one_letter_code
_entity_poly.pdbx_strand_id
1 'polypeptide(L)' 'MLFRSKYGVTVNAILPGWIATDTQPEHERLQGMKTPLGRSGKPEEIASAVAYLASPEAGYITGQSIVVDGGNSIIEERGW' A
#
# COMPACT_ATOMS: atom_id res chain seq x y z
N MET A 1 22.25 5.08 0.57
CA MET A 1 22.13 6.54 0.76
C MET A 1 21.92 6.85 2.23
N LEU A 2 22.63 7.84 2.73
CA LEU A 2 22.44 8.26 4.11
C LEU A 2 21.31 9.30 4.16
N PHE A 3 20.24 8.98 4.86
CA PHE A 3 19.11 9.89 5.04
C PHE A 3 19.10 10.42 6.48
N ARG A 4 19.05 11.72 6.61
CA ARG A 4 19.01 12.38 7.92
C ARG A 4 17.99 13.50 7.89
N SER A 5 17.16 13.58 8.92
CA SER A 5 16.21 14.67 9.07
C SER A 5 16.31 15.27 10.45
N LYS A 6 17.02 16.36 10.57
CA LYS A 6 17.16 17.07 11.84
C LYS A 6 15.95 17.93 12.19
N TYR A 7 15.00 18.05 11.27
CA TYR A 7 13.79 18.86 11.47
C TYR A 7 12.55 18.00 11.72
N GLY A 8 12.71 16.68 11.87
CA GLY A 8 11.57 15.81 12.10
C GLY A 8 10.74 15.50 10.86
N VAL A 9 11.26 15.80 9.67
CA VAL A 9 10.57 15.46 8.41
C VAL A 9 10.81 14.00 8.09
N THR A 10 9.73 13.25 7.82
CA THR A 10 9.82 11.86 7.40
C THR A 10 9.46 11.73 5.93
N VAL A 11 10.06 10.75 5.26
CA VAL A 11 9.79 10.45 3.85
C VAL A 11 9.57 8.97 3.72
N ASN A 12 8.37 8.59 3.27
CA ASN A 12 7.99 7.20 3.07
C ASN A 12 7.26 7.05 1.75
N ALA A 13 7.16 5.82 1.27
CA ALA A 13 6.44 5.49 0.05
C ALA A 13 5.32 4.51 0.35
N ILE A 14 4.19 4.66 -0.33
CA ILE A 14 3.09 3.70 -0.31
C ILE A 14 3.08 3.01 -1.67
N LEU A 15 3.05 1.68 -1.67
CA LEU A 15 3.00 0.88 -2.88
C LEU A 15 1.67 0.12 -2.91
N PRO A 16 0.66 0.67 -3.61
CA PRO A 16 -0.65 0.01 -3.68
C PRO A 16 -0.62 -1.19 -4.62
N GLY A 17 -1.45 -2.18 -4.32
CA GLY A 17 -1.74 -3.26 -5.25
C GLY A 17 -2.93 -2.89 -6.14
N TRP A 18 -3.80 -3.88 -6.40
CA TRP A 18 -5.01 -3.67 -7.19
C TRP A 18 -6.04 -2.96 -6.34
N ILE A 19 -6.45 -1.77 -6.79
CA ILE A 19 -7.37 -0.90 -6.03
C ILE A 19 -8.64 -0.70 -6.83
N ALA A 20 -9.78 -0.88 -6.17
CA ALA A 20 -11.09 -0.74 -6.77
C ALA A 20 -11.47 0.74 -6.89
N THR A 21 -11.02 1.36 -7.98
CA THR A 21 -11.41 2.72 -8.34
C THR A 21 -12.69 2.66 -9.19
N ASP A 22 -13.32 3.81 -9.40
CA ASP A 22 -14.53 3.90 -10.24
C ASP A 22 -14.29 3.44 -11.67
N THR A 23 -13.03 3.50 -12.13
CA THR A 23 -12.65 3.14 -13.48
C THR A 23 -11.85 1.84 -13.57
N GLN A 24 -11.83 1.04 -12.50
CA GLN A 24 -11.04 -0.19 -12.52
C GLN A 24 -11.55 -1.14 -13.60
N PRO A 25 -10.70 -1.53 -14.58
CA PRO A 25 -11.10 -2.49 -15.59
C PRO A 25 -11.38 -3.88 -15.00
N GLU A 26 -12.21 -4.66 -15.68
CA GLU A 26 -12.59 -5.99 -15.22
C GLU A 26 -11.38 -6.91 -15.02
N HIS A 27 -10.40 -6.86 -15.93
CA HIS A 27 -9.23 -7.72 -15.79
C HIS A 27 -8.42 -7.40 -14.52
N GLU A 28 -8.41 -6.13 -14.08
CA GLU A 28 -7.75 -5.75 -12.83
C GLU A 28 -8.56 -6.22 -11.63
N ARG A 29 -9.88 -6.13 -11.70
CA ARG A 29 -10.74 -6.65 -10.63
C ARG A 29 -10.51 -8.14 -10.43
N LEU A 30 -10.38 -8.89 -11.54
CA LEU A 30 -10.10 -10.32 -11.47
C LEU A 30 -8.74 -10.60 -10.83
N GLN A 31 -7.73 -9.77 -11.11
CA GLN A 31 -6.42 -9.91 -10.46
C GLN A 31 -6.52 -9.67 -8.95
N GLY A 32 -7.32 -8.69 -8.54
CA GLY A 32 -7.56 -8.44 -7.14
C GLY A 32 -8.15 -9.64 -6.41
N MET A 33 -9.05 -10.37 -7.08
CA MET A 33 -9.65 -11.57 -6.50
C MET A 33 -8.65 -12.69 -6.26
N LYS A 34 -7.50 -12.64 -6.92
CA LYS A 34 -6.45 -13.67 -6.79
C LYS A 34 -5.44 -13.34 -5.69
N THR A 35 -5.60 -12.23 -4.99
CA THR A 35 -4.73 -11.90 -3.87
C THR A 35 -5.11 -12.77 -2.66
N PRO A 36 -4.20 -12.91 -1.67
CA PRO A 36 -4.54 -13.64 -0.44
C PRO A 36 -5.79 -13.14 0.25
N LEU A 37 -6.07 -11.83 0.23
CA LEU A 37 -7.30 -11.31 0.82
C LEU A 37 -8.51 -11.47 -0.08
N GLY A 38 -8.31 -11.87 -1.35
CA GLY A 38 -9.40 -12.25 -2.26
C GLY A 38 -10.18 -11.10 -2.85
N ARG A 39 -9.67 -9.89 -2.80
CA ARG A 39 -10.34 -8.71 -3.34
C ARG A 39 -9.34 -7.62 -3.67
N SER A 40 -9.76 -6.67 -4.50
CA SER A 40 -9.04 -5.40 -4.64
C SER A 40 -9.17 -4.58 -3.35
N GLY A 41 -8.19 -3.75 -3.07
CA GLY A 41 -8.27 -2.81 -1.96
C GLY A 41 -9.22 -1.66 -2.28
N LYS A 42 -9.66 -0.96 -1.26
CA LYS A 42 -10.47 0.24 -1.41
C LYS A 42 -9.57 1.47 -1.40
N PRO A 43 -9.91 2.54 -2.15
CA PRO A 43 -9.14 3.78 -2.07
C PRO A 43 -8.95 4.29 -0.66
N GLU A 44 -9.96 4.12 0.21
CA GLU A 44 -9.90 4.54 1.61
C GLU A 44 -8.84 3.77 2.39
N GLU A 45 -8.53 2.55 1.99
CA GLU A 45 -7.50 1.75 2.66
C GLU A 45 -6.11 2.30 2.35
N ILE A 46 -5.91 2.82 1.14
CA ILE A 46 -4.68 3.53 0.81
C ILE A 46 -4.62 4.87 1.53
N ALA A 47 -5.73 5.62 1.52
CA ALA A 47 -5.80 6.92 2.18
C ALA A 47 -5.51 6.82 3.68
N SER A 48 -6.01 5.77 4.34
CA SER A 48 -5.75 5.55 5.77
C SER A 48 -4.27 5.31 6.06
N ALA A 49 -3.57 4.58 5.18
CA ALA A 49 -2.14 4.36 5.35
C ALA A 49 -1.37 5.67 5.22
N VAL A 50 -1.73 6.49 4.23
CA VAL A 50 -1.11 7.81 4.04
C VAL A 50 -1.38 8.70 5.25
N ALA A 51 -2.61 8.73 5.73
CA ALA A 51 -3.01 9.55 6.88
C ALA A 51 -2.23 9.15 8.13
N TYR A 52 -2.03 7.85 8.35
CA TYR A 52 -1.25 7.39 9.48
C TYR A 52 0.21 7.88 9.38
N LEU A 53 0.83 7.69 8.20
CA LEU A 53 2.23 8.11 8.02
C LEU A 53 2.41 9.63 8.14
N ALA A 54 1.36 10.39 7.86
CA ALA A 54 1.37 11.84 8.01
C ALA A 54 1.07 12.31 9.43
N SER A 55 0.69 11.38 10.32
CA SER A 55 0.31 11.73 11.67
C SER A 55 1.52 11.83 12.60
N PRO A 56 1.40 12.55 13.73
CA PRO A 56 2.47 12.61 14.73
C PRO A 56 2.84 11.22 15.28
N GLU A 57 1.89 10.30 15.34
CA GLU A 57 2.12 8.95 15.85
C GLU A 57 3.11 8.15 15.00
N ALA A 58 3.26 8.53 13.73
CA ALA A 58 4.22 7.89 12.83
C ALA A 58 5.57 8.60 12.80
N GLY A 59 5.87 9.44 13.78
CA GLY A 59 7.06 10.29 13.78
C GLY A 59 8.39 9.56 13.82
N TYR A 60 8.37 8.27 14.12
CA TYR A 60 9.59 7.45 14.14
C TYR A 60 9.70 6.54 12.93
N ILE A 61 8.84 6.72 11.92
CA ILE A 61 8.83 5.95 10.67
C ILE A 61 9.34 6.84 9.56
N THR A 62 10.48 6.49 8.96
CA THR A 62 11.01 7.21 7.82
C THR A 62 11.86 6.29 6.96
N GLY A 63 11.95 6.56 5.68
CA GLY A 63 12.75 5.77 4.75
C GLY A 63 12.12 4.43 4.39
N GLN A 64 10.82 4.24 4.63
CA GLN A 64 10.16 2.95 4.44
C GLN A 64 9.26 2.95 3.21
N SER A 65 9.14 1.76 2.61
CA SER A 65 8.14 1.48 1.58
C SER A 65 7.10 0.58 2.20
N ILE A 66 5.85 1.05 2.25
CA ILE A 66 4.74 0.31 2.85
C ILE A 66 3.90 -0.26 1.72
N VAL A 67 3.87 -1.57 1.60
CA VAL A 67 3.09 -2.25 0.56
C VAL A 67 1.68 -2.49 1.09
N VAL A 68 0.67 -2.04 0.33
CA VAL A 68 -0.74 -2.19 0.69
C VAL A 68 -1.43 -2.89 -0.48
N ASP A 69 -1.38 -4.22 -0.49
CA ASP A 69 -1.73 -5.01 -1.66
C ASP A 69 -2.48 -6.31 -1.36
N GLY A 70 -2.99 -6.46 -0.14
CA GLY A 70 -3.71 -7.68 0.23
C GLY A 70 -2.84 -8.93 0.25
N GLY A 71 -1.53 -8.78 0.34
CA GLY A 71 -0.58 -9.89 0.35
C GLY A 71 -0.08 -10.30 -1.02
N ASN A 72 -0.47 -9.56 -2.07
CA ASN A 72 -0.15 -9.95 -3.44
C ASN A 72 1.35 -10.12 -3.69
N SER A 73 2.17 -9.27 -3.12
CA SER A 73 3.61 -9.26 -3.41
C SER A 73 4.40 -10.39 -2.73
N ILE A 74 3.80 -11.06 -1.75
CA ILE A 74 4.51 -12.10 -0.99
C ILE A 74 4.13 -13.52 -1.41
N ILE A 75 3.29 -13.70 -2.42
CA ILE A 75 2.91 -15.02 -2.88
C ILE A 75 3.73 -15.42 -4.11
N GLU A 76 4.22 -16.66 -4.09
CA GLU A 76 5.03 -17.20 -5.19
C GLU A 76 4.15 -17.80 -6.29
N GLU A 77 2.98 -18.30 -5.92
CA GLU A 77 2.08 -18.97 -6.85
C GLU A 77 0.65 -18.48 -6.67
N ARG A 78 -0.02 -18.21 -7.78
CA ARG A 78 -1.36 -17.63 -7.79
C ARG A 78 -2.33 -18.46 -8.63
N GLY A 79 -2.11 -19.75 -8.64
CA GLY A 79 -2.90 -20.66 -9.46
C GLY A 79 -4.18 -21.17 -8.81
N TRP A 80 -4.52 -20.68 -7.62
CA TRP A 80 -5.73 -21.10 -6.92
C TRP A 80 -6.96 -20.30 -7.29
#